data_f0329d441a08361d9790c34c47dea7e3
#
_entry.id   f0329d441a08361d9790c34c47dea7e3
#
_cell.length_a   1.000
_cell.length_b   1.000
_cell.length_c   1.000
_cell.angle_alpha   90.00
_cell.angle_beta   90.00
_cell.angle_gamma   90.00
#
_symmetry.space_group_name_H-M   'P 1'
#
loop_
_entity.id
_entity.type
_entity.pdbx_description
1 polymer ?
#
loop_
_entity_poly.entity_id
_entity_poly.type
_entity_poly.pdbx_seq_one_letter_code
_entity_poly.pdbx_strand_id
1 'polypeptide(L)'
;MQGTKKALFVGGLLLAVVSSGVQAEALQPDPAWQQGKLDNGFTWQLLTTPQRPGDRVELRLVVNAGSLLENAQQVGFAHFLPRLALAPGDKLSAAQRPSMWTRDANSSRVLPPVVVSYDFTSYNLSLPNNRPELLKEALTWLSESAGQMAFDEKSLQAALKVPDQVATFPVNPQDPSWRYRLKGSPLLAHDPAQDVKPPLNGEQLQQFYKTWYTPDAMTLYIVGHVDNRSVIEQIGKVFSPLEGKREAPAPLPTLSPLPPQAISLMNNNVQQDTLSLMWDAPWHPIRESQALVRYWLGDMTREAMFWHLQQALEKSSLKSNNLRFDCNVFYTRSQCAIHMDVPNSEAVEPGVTFMARELATLREKGLTQQEFDALIARKTDELNKLFATYARTSTDILMDQRLRSQQNGVVDIAPEQYQKLRQTYLSALTLDMLNQELHQQLAQDTTLMLIQQPGEPEANMKALQETYDQIMTPTAEPVASAAAAAPEEKKPQETAPVAQ
;
A
#
# COMPACT_ATOMS: atom_id res chain seq x y z
N MET A 1 -36.92 61.56 17.39
CA MET A 1 -35.61 61.81 16.82
C MET A 1 -34.72 60.63 17.21
N GLN A 2 -34.21 59.98 16.22
CA GLN A 2 -33.50 58.73 16.22
C GLN A 2 -32.15 58.79 16.95
N GLY A 3 -31.87 57.73 17.71
CA GLY A 3 -30.57 57.49 18.31
C GLY A 3 -30.15 56.04 18.02
N THR A 4 -29.32 55.87 17.01
CA THR A 4 -28.77 54.62 16.50
C THR A 4 -27.78 54.01 17.47
N LYS A 5 -28.05 52.80 17.96
CA LYS A 5 -27.07 51.95 18.64
C LYS A 5 -26.26 51.17 17.58
N LYS A 6 -24.97 51.43 17.46
CA LYS A 6 -24.00 50.61 16.74
C LYS A 6 -23.63 49.44 17.63
N ALA A 7 -24.03 48.23 17.22
CA ALA A 7 -23.49 46.99 17.76
C ALA A 7 -22.26 46.61 16.93
N LEU A 8 -21.13 46.43 17.60
CA LEU A 8 -19.93 45.86 17.04
C LEU A 8 -20.17 44.35 16.76
N PHE A 9 -20.13 43.98 15.50
CA PHE A 9 -19.94 42.62 15.05
C PHE A 9 -18.46 42.46 14.66
N VAL A 10 -17.65 41.94 15.58
CA VAL A 10 -16.30 41.44 15.29
C VAL A 10 -16.29 40.00 15.72
N GLY A 11 -16.17 39.11 14.77
CA GLY A 11 -16.02 37.69 15.07
C GLY A 11 -16.75 36.79 14.06
N GLY A 12 -16.20 36.62 12.89
CA GLY A 12 -16.79 35.68 11.92
C GLY A 12 -16.29 35.82 10.51
N LEU A 13 -14.98 36.00 10.31
CA LEU A 13 -14.46 36.14 8.95
C LEU A 13 -13.03 35.53 8.83
N LEU A 14 -12.88 34.27 9.19
CA LEU A 14 -11.59 33.56 8.98
C LEU A 14 -11.73 32.09 8.61
N LEU A 15 -12.93 31.66 8.20
CA LEU A 15 -13.15 30.26 7.75
C LEU A 15 -13.71 30.14 6.31
N ALA A 16 -13.71 31.23 5.53
CA ALA A 16 -14.34 31.24 4.20
C ALA A 16 -13.37 31.41 3.02
N VAL A 17 -12.06 31.33 3.21
CA VAL A 17 -11.09 31.61 2.12
C VAL A 17 -10.47 30.34 1.53
N VAL A 18 -10.67 29.17 2.13
CA VAL A 18 -10.15 27.89 1.56
C VAL A 18 -11.22 27.11 0.77
N SER A 19 -12.47 27.52 0.80
CA SER A 19 -13.57 26.78 0.12
C SER A 19 -13.89 27.24 -1.31
N SER A 20 -13.17 28.18 -1.88
CA SER A 20 -13.53 28.73 -3.20
C SER A 20 -12.53 28.40 -4.33
N GLY A 21 -11.94 27.20 -4.35
CA GLY A 21 -11.02 26.90 -5.45
C GLY A 21 -10.71 25.45 -5.78
N VAL A 22 -10.99 24.52 -4.91
CA VAL A 22 -10.77 23.10 -5.22
C VAL A 22 -12.13 22.40 -5.18
N GLN A 23 -12.90 22.54 -6.26
CA GLN A 23 -13.97 21.57 -6.53
C GLN A 23 -13.30 20.19 -6.56
N ALA A 24 -13.97 19.18 -5.96
CA ALA A 24 -13.54 17.78 -6.05
C ALA A 24 -13.60 17.38 -7.54
N GLU A 25 -12.53 17.69 -8.27
CA GLU A 25 -12.40 17.34 -9.67
C GLU A 25 -11.92 15.91 -9.77
N ALA A 26 -12.62 15.13 -10.58
CA ALA A 26 -12.23 13.75 -10.88
C ALA A 26 -10.83 13.75 -11.52
N LEU A 27 -9.94 12.92 -11.00
CA LEU A 27 -8.62 12.72 -11.60
C LEU A 27 -8.80 12.07 -12.97
N GLN A 28 -8.14 12.62 -13.99
CA GLN A 28 -8.18 12.07 -15.33
C GLN A 28 -7.10 11.01 -15.49
N PRO A 29 -7.46 9.78 -15.90
CA PRO A 29 -6.48 8.75 -16.18
C PRO A 29 -5.47 9.20 -17.22
N ASP A 30 -4.22 8.75 -17.08
CA ASP A 30 -3.16 9.01 -18.05
C ASP A 30 -3.56 8.50 -19.45
N PRO A 31 -3.72 9.38 -20.45
CA PRO A 31 -4.14 9.01 -21.80
C PRO A 31 -3.09 8.19 -22.56
N ALA A 32 -1.85 8.11 -22.07
CA ALA A 32 -0.82 7.24 -22.66
C ALA A 32 -1.16 5.75 -22.47
N TRP A 33 -1.94 5.41 -21.43
CA TRP A 33 -2.46 4.07 -21.24
C TRP A 33 -3.69 3.82 -22.09
N GLN A 34 -3.53 3.06 -23.16
CA GLN A 34 -4.65 2.55 -23.93
C GLN A 34 -5.28 1.36 -23.20
N GLN A 35 -6.59 1.28 -23.25
CA GLN A 35 -7.31 0.18 -22.61
C GLN A 35 -8.49 -0.26 -23.48
N GLY A 36 -8.86 -1.51 -23.36
CA GLY A 36 -9.99 -2.08 -24.07
C GLY A 36 -10.60 -3.27 -23.36
N LYS A 37 -11.78 -3.63 -23.86
CA LYS A 37 -12.55 -4.78 -23.38
C LYS A 37 -13.07 -5.57 -24.57
N LEU A 38 -12.89 -6.89 -24.54
CA LEU A 38 -13.45 -7.80 -25.53
C LEU A 38 -14.90 -8.17 -25.17
N ASP A 39 -15.64 -8.71 -26.14
CA ASP A 39 -17.04 -9.06 -25.97
C ASP A 39 -17.28 -10.12 -24.88
N ASN A 40 -16.31 -11.01 -24.66
CA ASN A 40 -16.34 -12.00 -23.58
C ASN A 40 -16.00 -11.44 -22.19
N GLY A 41 -15.77 -10.13 -22.08
CA GLY A 41 -15.46 -9.44 -20.82
C GLY A 41 -13.98 -9.29 -20.49
N PHE A 42 -13.07 -9.97 -21.23
CA PHE A 42 -11.63 -9.82 -21.05
C PHE A 42 -11.18 -8.37 -21.25
N THR A 43 -10.33 -7.87 -20.35
CA THR A 43 -9.81 -6.51 -20.40
C THR A 43 -8.31 -6.48 -20.65
N TRP A 44 -7.83 -5.40 -21.26
CA TRP A 44 -6.40 -5.18 -21.47
C TRP A 44 -6.03 -3.71 -21.29
N GLN A 45 -4.77 -3.48 -20.92
CA GLN A 45 -4.18 -2.16 -20.76
C GLN A 45 -2.78 -2.16 -21.37
N LEU A 46 -2.49 -1.18 -22.19
CA LEU A 46 -1.26 -1.09 -22.99
C LEU A 46 -0.62 0.29 -22.86
N LEU A 47 0.63 0.32 -22.45
CA LEU A 47 1.50 1.50 -22.50
C LEU A 47 2.63 1.24 -23.49
N THR A 48 2.63 1.96 -24.63
CA THR A 48 3.77 1.89 -25.55
C THR A 48 4.86 2.88 -25.15
N THR A 49 6.12 2.44 -25.25
CA THR A 49 7.30 3.20 -24.82
C THR A 49 8.30 3.37 -25.97
N PRO A 50 7.95 4.11 -27.05
CA PRO A 50 8.80 4.24 -28.23
C PRO A 50 10.15 4.91 -27.94
N GLN A 51 10.21 5.70 -26.88
CA GLN A 51 11.44 6.35 -26.39
C GLN A 51 12.40 5.39 -25.66
N ARG A 52 11.99 4.13 -25.43
CA ARG A 52 12.76 3.09 -24.76
C ARG A 52 12.84 1.81 -25.61
N PRO A 53 13.38 1.90 -26.83
CA PRO A 53 13.35 0.78 -27.78
C PRO A 53 14.20 -0.42 -27.34
N GLY A 54 15.16 -0.21 -26.44
CA GLY A 54 16.04 -1.24 -25.91
C GLY A 54 15.53 -1.91 -24.63
N ASP A 55 14.44 -1.40 -24.04
CA ASP A 55 13.87 -1.98 -22.84
C ASP A 55 13.12 -3.27 -23.18
N ARG A 56 12.97 -4.11 -22.15
CA ARG A 56 12.19 -5.34 -22.25
C ARG A 56 10.69 -5.02 -22.39
N VAL A 57 9.94 -5.95 -23.00
CA VAL A 57 8.49 -5.84 -23.06
C VAL A 57 7.90 -6.63 -21.88
N GLU A 58 7.24 -5.92 -20.97
CA GLU A 58 6.64 -6.50 -19.78
C GLU A 58 5.18 -6.87 -20.04
N LEU A 59 4.80 -8.11 -19.71
CA LEU A 59 3.42 -8.59 -19.76
C LEU A 59 3.01 -9.17 -18.41
N ARG A 60 1.80 -8.84 -17.95
CA ARG A 60 1.17 -9.41 -16.76
C ARG A 60 -0.27 -9.76 -17.09
N LEU A 61 -0.59 -11.05 -17.02
CA LEU A 61 -1.99 -11.49 -17.03
C LEU A 61 -2.44 -11.68 -15.59
N VAL A 62 -3.29 -10.80 -15.12
CA VAL A 62 -3.87 -10.86 -13.79
C VAL A 62 -5.24 -11.50 -13.87
N VAL A 63 -5.42 -12.60 -13.15
CA VAL A 63 -6.69 -13.28 -12.94
C VAL A 63 -7.16 -12.96 -11.53
N ASN A 64 -8.35 -12.43 -11.36
CA ASN A 64 -8.93 -12.12 -10.05
C ASN A 64 -9.40 -13.40 -9.36
N ALA A 65 -8.49 -14.33 -9.16
CA ALA A 65 -8.69 -15.61 -8.50
C ALA A 65 -7.44 -15.96 -7.68
N GLY A 66 -7.60 -16.21 -6.41
CA GLY A 66 -6.54 -16.57 -5.48
C GLY A 66 -7.03 -17.55 -4.42
N SER A 67 -6.25 -17.74 -3.38
CA SER A 67 -6.53 -18.75 -2.34
C SER A 67 -7.82 -18.49 -1.55
N LEU A 68 -8.31 -17.25 -1.50
CA LEU A 68 -9.58 -16.90 -0.82
C LEU A 68 -10.81 -17.58 -1.44
N LEU A 69 -10.71 -18.06 -2.69
CA LEU A 69 -11.78 -18.74 -3.39
C LEU A 69 -11.87 -20.24 -3.07
N GLU A 70 -10.88 -20.77 -2.38
CA GLU A 70 -10.81 -22.18 -2.02
C GLU A 70 -11.76 -22.53 -0.87
N ASN A 71 -12.49 -23.61 -1.01
CA ASN A 71 -13.17 -24.24 0.13
C ASN A 71 -12.25 -25.27 0.81
N ALA A 72 -12.74 -25.91 1.87
CA ALA A 72 -11.95 -26.86 2.66
C ALA A 72 -11.43 -28.07 1.85
N GLN A 73 -12.08 -28.46 0.75
CA GLN A 73 -11.67 -29.55 -0.14
C GLN A 73 -10.74 -29.08 -1.27
N GLN A 74 -10.58 -27.79 -1.45
CA GLN A 74 -9.86 -27.16 -2.56
C GLN A 74 -8.55 -26.51 -2.11
N VAL A 75 -8.16 -26.68 -0.85
CA VAL A 75 -6.95 -26.08 -0.27
C VAL A 75 -5.73 -26.41 -1.12
N GLY A 76 -5.03 -25.38 -1.59
CA GLY A 76 -3.84 -25.47 -2.43
C GLY A 76 -4.12 -25.43 -3.93
N PHE A 77 -5.38 -25.36 -4.37
CA PHE A 77 -5.70 -25.33 -5.81
C PHE A 77 -5.18 -24.07 -6.49
N ALA A 78 -5.29 -22.92 -5.83
CA ALA A 78 -4.79 -21.65 -6.38
C ALA A 78 -3.26 -21.68 -6.58
N HIS A 79 -2.52 -22.31 -5.66
CA HIS A 79 -1.07 -22.48 -5.77
C HIS A 79 -0.68 -23.53 -6.81
N PHE A 80 -1.45 -24.61 -6.93
CA PHE A 80 -1.14 -25.71 -7.84
C PHE A 80 -1.48 -25.41 -9.30
N LEU A 81 -2.58 -24.71 -9.60
CA LEU A 81 -3.01 -24.41 -10.98
C LEU A 81 -1.89 -23.79 -11.83
N PRO A 82 -1.12 -22.80 -11.39
CA PRO A 82 -0.02 -22.26 -12.16
C PRO A 82 1.05 -23.27 -12.57
N ARG A 83 1.23 -24.34 -11.81
CA ARG A 83 2.18 -25.42 -12.15
C ARG A 83 1.78 -26.17 -13.40
N LEU A 84 0.47 -26.27 -13.71
CA LEU A 84 -0.01 -26.80 -14.98
C LEU A 84 0.43 -25.94 -16.17
N ALA A 85 0.38 -24.62 -16.02
CA ALA A 85 0.85 -23.68 -17.04
C ALA A 85 2.38 -23.70 -17.21
N LEU A 86 3.12 -24.00 -16.14
CA LEU A 86 4.58 -24.06 -16.13
C LEU A 86 5.11 -25.46 -16.53
N ALA A 87 4.26 -26.48 -16.58
CA ALA A 87 4.65 -27.82 -17.01
C ALA A 87 5.20 -27.79 -18.46
N PRO A 88 6.15 -28.68 -18.79
CA PRO A 88 6.69 -28.78 -20.15
C PRO A 88 5.59 -28.95 -21.19
N GLY A 89 5.53 -28.07 -22.17
CA GLY A 89 4.58 -28.09 -23.29
C GLY A 89 5.24 -27.60 -24.56
N ASP A 90 4.56 -27.73 -25.70
CA ASP A 90 5.13 -27.50 -27.02
C ASP A 90 5.31 -26.04 -27.42
N LYS A 91 4.78 -25.07 -26.64
CA LYS A 91 4.52 -23.68 -27.09
C LYS A 91 5.52 -22.62 -26.65
N LEU A 92 6.29 -22.84 -25.58
CA LEU A 92 7.49 -22.08 -25.30
C LEU A 92 8.66 -23.06 -25.23
N SER A 93 9.61 -22.94 -26.14
CA SER A 93 10.78 -23.81 -26.14
C SER A 93 11.56 -23.65 -24.82
N ALA A 94 12.11 -24.72 -24.31
CA ALA A 94 12.91 -24.71 -23.08
C ALA A 94 14.10 -23.72 -23.18
N ALA A 95 14.60 -23.45 -24.38
CA ALA A 95 15.67 -22.49 -24.66
C ALA A 95 15.21 -21.00 -24.51
N GLN A 96 13.94 -20.71 -24.75
CA GLN A 96 13.39 -19.35 -24.66
C GLN A 96 12.85 -19.03 -23.26
N ARG A 97 12.42 -20.05 -22.51
CA ARG A 97 11.79 -19.88 -21.20
C ARG A 97 12.61 -19.09 -20.18
N PRO A 98 13.92 -19.38 -19.95
CA PRO A 98 14.68 -18.60 -18.99
C PRO A 98 14.79 -17.12 -19.35
N SER A 99 14.92 -16.78 -20.63
CA SER A 99 15.07 -15.41 -21.09
C SER A 99 13.80 -14.56 -20.92
N MET A 100 12.64 -15.18 -20.72
CA MET A 100 11.37 -14.50 -20.50
C MET A 100 11.13 -14.08 -19.04
N TRP A 101 11.95 -14.56 -18.11
CA TRP A 101 11.84 -14.24 -16.69
C TRP A 101 13.13 -13.66 -16.09
N THR A 102 14.26 -13.85 -16.76
CA THR A 102 15.54 -13.28 -16.32
C THR A 102 15.67 -11.85 -16.86
N ARG A 103 15.59 -10.86 -16.00
CA ARG A 103 15.63 -9.44 -16.38
C ARG A 103 17.00 -8.97 -16.86
N ASP A 104 18.07 -9.60 -16.38
CA ASP A 104 19.45 -9.23 -16.68
C ASP A 104 20.36 -10.44 -16.60
N ALA A 105 21.30 -10.57 -17.53
CA ALA A 105 22.25 -11.69 -17.55
C ALA A 105 23.13 -11.76 -16.28
N ASN A 106 23.31 -10.65 -15.59
CA ASN A 106 24.11 -10.49 -14.36
C ASN A 106 23.27 -10.27 -13.11
N SER A 107 21.92 -10.18 -13.20
CA SER A 107 21.10 -9.87 -12.04
C SER A 107 20.59 -11.12 -11.36
N SER A 108 20.68 -11.13 -10.04
CA SER A 108 19.97 -12.07 -9.17
C SER A 108 18.45 -11.85 -9.15
N ARG A 109 17.95 -10.84 -9.87
CA ARG A 109 16.51 -10.52 -9.95
C ARG A 109 15.85 -11.32 -11.06
N VAL A 110 15.32 -12.46 -10.69
CA VAL A 110 14.44 -13.27 -11.54
C VAL A 110 13.00 -12.78 -11.31
N LEU A 111 12.28 -12.51 -12.41
CA LEU A 111 10.84 -12.27 -12.34
C LEU A 111 10.16 -13.61 -12.03
N PRO A 112 9.38 -13.73 -10.94
CA PRO A 112 8.61 -14.95 -10.71
C PRO A 112 7.68 -15.21 -11.90
N PRO A 113 7.68 -16.43 -12.48
CA PRO A 113 6.78 -16.75 -13.58
C PRO A 113 5.31 -16.54 -13.23
N VAL A 114 4.94 -16.88 -11.99
CA VAL A 114 3.60 -16.68 -11.45
C VAL A 114 3.69 -16.21 -10.01
N VAL A 115 2.76 -15.33 -9.65
CA VAL A 115 2.53 -14.88 -8.27
C VAL A 115 1.09 -15.20 -7.89
N VAL A 116 0.88 -15.88 -6.77
CA VAL A 116 -0.44 -16.17 -6.19
C VAL A 116 -0.63 -15.36 -4.91
N SER A 117 -1.79 -14.73 -4.80
CA SER A 117 -2.22 -14.01 -3.60
C SER A 117 -3.55 -14.57 -3.09
N TYR A 118 -4.12 -13.92 -2.10
CA TYR A 118 -5.44 -14.28 -1.58
C TYR A 118 -6.55 -14.05 -2.61
N ASP A 119 -6.43 -13.02 -3.44
CA ASP A 119 -7.48 -12.52 -4.34
C ASP A 119 -7.10 -12.52 -5.82
N PHE A 120 -5.84 -12.77 -6.16
CA PHE A 120 -5.39 -12.80 -7.54
C PHE A 120 -4.31 -13.84 -7.81
N THR A 121 -4.18 -14.19 -9.09
CA THR A 121 -3.03 -14.91 -9.66
C THR A 121 -2.50 -14.09 -10.84
N SER A 122 -1.20 -13.80 -10.87
CA SER A 122 -0.54 -13.07 -11.94
C SER A 122 0.45 -13.95 -12.69
N TYR A 123 0.25 -14.14 -14.00
CA TYR A 123 1.20 -14.77 -14.90
C TYR A 123 2.08 -13.70 -15.54
N ASN A 124 3.38 -13.82 -15.36
CA ASN A 124 4.34 -12.77 -15.65
C ASN A 124 5.29 -13.18 -16.78
N LEU A 125 5.51 -12.26 -17.71
CA LEU A 125 6.53 -12.38 -18.74
C LEU A 125 7.29 -11.07 -18.89
N SER A 126 8.59 -11.17 -19.16
CA SER A 126 9.46 -10.03 -19.49
C SER A 126 10.27 -10.45 -20.73
N LEU A 127 9.84 -9.95 -21.89
CA LEU A 127 10.45 -10.35 -23.16
C LEU A 127 11.75 -9.56 -23.42
N PRO A 128 12.82 -10.20 -23.87
CA PRO A 128 14.11 -9.54 -24.09
C PRO A 128 14.08 -8.53 -25.26
N ASN A 129 13.07 -8.62 -26.11
CA ASN A 129 12.88 -7.73 -27.26
C ASN A 129 11.42 -7.76 -27.73
N ASN A 130 11.10 -6.91 -28.68
CA ASN A 130 9.76 -6.71 -29.23
C ASN A 130 9.49 -7.45 -30.55
N ARG A 131 10.21 -8.56 -30.85
CA ARG A 131 9.97 -9.31 -32.09
C ARG A 131 8.54 -9.85 -32.13
N PRO A 132 7.82 -9.67 -33.26
CA PRO A 132 6.40 -10.04 -33.37
C PRO A 132 6.13 -11.51 -33.05
N GLU A 133 7.03 -12.42 -33.47
CA GLU A 133 6.89 -13.87 -33.22
C GLU A 133 6.96 -14.19 -31.73
N LEU A 134 7.91 -13.56 -31.00
CA LEU A 134 8.09 -13.77 -29.58
C LEU A 134 6.88 -13.22 -28.80
N LEU A 135 6.38 -12.05 -29.21
CA LEU A 135 5.18 -11.46 -28.62
C LEU A 135 3.94 -12.33 -28.86
N LYS A 136 3.79 -12.87 -30.07
CA LYS A 136 2.71 -13.82 -30.40
C LYS A 136 2.78 -15.08 -29.54
N GLU A 137 3.96 -15.69 -29.41
CA GLU A 137 4.15 -16.86 -28.54
C GLU A 137 3.81 -16.55 -27.08
N ALA A 138 4.25 -15.40 -26.57
CA ALA A 138 3.95 -14.95 -25.21
C ALA A 138 2.44 -14.78 -24.98
N LEU A 139 1.73 -14.08 -25.87
CA LEU A 139 0.29 -13.90 -25.78
C LEU A 139 -0.47 -15.23 -25.90
N THR A 140 -0.01 -16.15 -26.74
CA THR A 140 -0.60 -17.48 -26.88
C THR A 140 -0.45 -18.26 -25.57
N TRP A 141 0.75 -18.28 -24.95
CA TRP A 141 0.98 -18.96 -23.69
C TRP A 141 0.11 -18.37 -22.56
N LEU A 142 -0.02 -17.05 -22.48
CA LEU A 142 -0.89 -16.39 -21.51
C LEU A 142 -2.37 -16.77 -21.70
N SER A 143 -2.83 -16.81 -22.96
CA SER A 143 -4.21 -17.21 -23.28
C SER A 143 -4.49 -18.68 -22.91
N GLU A 144 -3.54 -19.56 -23.13
CA GLU A 144 -3.66 -20.98 -22.77
C GLU A 144 -3.66 -21.19 -21.26
N SER A 145 -2.80 -20.46 -20.54
CA SER A 145 -2.81 -20.43 -19.07
C SER A 145 -4.14 -19.90 -18.51
N ALA A 146 -4.77 -18.99 -19.24
CA ALA A 146 -6.05 -18.39 -18.85
C ALA A 146 -7.25 -19.32 -19.05
N GLY A 147 -7.32 -20.07 -20.17
CA GLY A 147 -8.56 -20.75 -20.56
C GLY A 147 -8.42 -22.15 -21.11
N GLN A 148 -7.20 -22.70 -21.26
CA GLN A 148 -6.97 -23.95 -21.98
C GLN A 148 -6.03 -24.92 -21.25
N MET A 149 -6.01 -24.91 -19.91
CA MET A 149 -5.22 -25.88 -19.14
C MET A 149 -5.79 -27.30 -19.30
N ALA A 150 -4.90 -28.28 -19.42
CA ALA A 150 -5.28 -29.67 -19.48
C ALA A 150 -5.30 -30.31 -18.07
N PHE A 151 -6.35 -31.09 -17.79
CA PHE A 151 -6.58 -31.71 -16.47
C PHE A 151 -6.56 -33.25 -16.55
N ASP A 152 -6.04 -33.81 -17.65
CA ASP A 152 -5.82 -35.26 -17.74
C ASP A 152 -4.70 -35.71 -16.79
N GLU A 153 -4.71 -37.00 -16.46
CA GLU A 153 -3.76 -37.59 -15.51
C GLU A 153 -2.29 -37.31 -15.87
N LYS A 154 -1.96 -37.36 -17.17
CA LYS A 154 -0.60 -37.10 -17.65
C LYS A 154 -0.18 -35.67 -17.34
N SER A 155 -1.05 -34.69 -17.58
CA SER A 155 -0.81 -33.27 -17.33
C SER A 155 -0.69 -32.97 -15.83
N LEU A 156 -1.55 -33.57 -15.00
CA LEU A 156 -1.49 -33.44 -13.54
C LEU A 156 -0.20 -34.03 -12.99
N GLN A 157 0.20 -35.21 -13.44
CA GLN A 157 1.46 -35.85 -13.02
C GLN A 157 2.69 -35.07 -13.49
N ALA A 158 2.64 -34.46 -14.66
CA ALA A 158 3.70 -33.57 -15.14
C ALA A 158 3.83 -32.34 -14.24
N ALA A 159 2.71 -31.70 -13.87
CA ALA A 159 2.68 -30.53 -12.99
C ALA A 159 3.21 -30.84 -11.58
N LEU A 160 2.91 -32.01 -11.02
CA LEU A 160 3.44 -32.43 -9.71
C LEU A 160 4.97 -32.56 -9.70
N LYS A 161 5.59 -32.78 -10.87
CA LYS A 161 7.05 -32.95 -11.03
C LYS A 161 7.77 -31.64 -11.34
N VAL A 162 7.03 -30.58 -11.68
CA VAL A 162 7.63 -29.24 -11.91
C VAL A 162 8.15 -28.69 -10.58
N PRO A 163 9.40 -28.21 -10.52
CA PRO A 163 9.88 -27.48 -9.37
C PRO A 163 8.94 -26.31 -9.06
N ASP A 164 8.69 -26.08 -7.79
CA ASP A 164 7.84 -24.96 -7.37
C ASP A 164 8.53 -23.63 -7.70
N GLN A 165 7.97 -22.91 -8.67
CA GLN A 165 8.39 -21.60 -9.13
C GLN A 165 7.28 -20.54 -8.92
N VAL A 166 6.25 -20.93 -8.18
CA VAL A 166 5.12 -20.05 -7.87
C VAL A 166 5.50 -19.21 -6.65
N ALA A 167 5.64 -17.93 -6.87
CA ALA A 167 5.81 -16.99 -5.76
C ALA A 167 4.46 -16.63 -5.14
N THR A 168 4.50 -16.07 -3.94
CA THR A 168 3.31 -15.62 -3.22
C THR A 168 3.36 -14.14 -2.93
N PHE A 169 2.17 -13.55 -2.78
CA PHE A 169 2.02 -12.22 -2.18
C PHE A 169 1.09 -12.32 -0.97
N PRO A 170 1.55 -11.93 0.22
CA PRO A 170 2.91 -11.44 0.52
C PRO A 170 3.99 -12.52 0.32
N VAL A 171 5.22 -12.09 0.19
CA VAL A 171 6.36 -12.97 -0.12
C VAL A 171 6.55 -14.11 0.89
N ASN A 172 6.25 -13.84 2.15
CA ASN A 172 6.27 -14.84 3.21
C ASN A 172 4.93 -14.83 3.96
N PRO A 173 3.90 -15.56 3.49
CA PRO A 173 2.60 -15.61 4.14
C PRO A 173 2.62 -16.27 5.54
N GLN A 174 3.69 -16.96 5.90
CA GLN A 174 3.89 -17.56 7.23
C GLN A 174 4.66 -16.65 8.19
N ASP A 175 5.07 -15.44 7.77
CA ASP A 175 5.72 -14.50 8.66
C ASP A 175 4.84 -14.22 9.90
N PRO A 176 5.40 -14.30 11.12
CA PRO A 176 4.62 -14.12 12.36
C PRO A 176 3.87 -12.78 12.43
N SER A 177 4.45 -11.70 11.92
CA SER A 177 3.82 -10.38 11.90
C SER A 177 2.62 -10.34 10.93
N TRP A 178 2.78 -10.95 9.76
CA TRP A 178 1.69 -11.10 8.81
C TRP A 178 0.57 -12.01 9.34
N ARG A 179 0.91 -13.16 9.92
CA ARG A 179 -0.06 -14.06 10.57
C ARG A 179 -0.84 -13.36 11.69
N TYR A 180 -0.14 -12.53 12.48
CA TYR A 180 -0.80 -11.69 13.47
C TYR A 180 -1.74 -10.67 12.83
N ARG A 181 -1.30 -10.02 11.73
CA ARG A 181 -2.11 -9.06 10.97
C ARG A 181 -3.42 -9.65 10.47
N LEU A 182 -3.42 -10.94 10.15
CA LEU A 182 -4.59 -11.67 9.65
C LEU A 182 -5.59 -12.09 10.74
N LYS A 183 -5.29 -11.91 12.02
CA LYS A 183 -6.24 -12.26 13.11
C LYS A 183 -7.57 -11.55 12.92
N GLY A 184 -8.67 -12.33 13.02
CA GLY A 184 -10.02 -11.81 12.78
C GLY A 184 -10.40 -11.63 11.32
N SER A 185 -9.50 -11.94 10.38
CA SER A 185 -9.75 -11.91 8.95
C SER A 185 -10.02 -13.32 8.41
N PRO A 186 -10.91 -13.50 7.42
CA PRO A 186 -11.07 -14.77 6.72
C PRO A 186 -9.79 -15.25 6.03
N LEU A 187 -8.90 -14.32 5.66
CA LEU A 187 -7.62 -14.63 5.01
C LEU A 187 -6.71 -15.54 5.84
N LEU A 188 -6.88 -15.56 7.16
CA LEU A 188 -6.05 -16.39 8.06
C LEU A 188 -6.13 -17.89 7.72
N ALA A 189 -7.26 -18.35 7.19
CA ALA A 189 -7.48 -19.75 6.79
C ALA A 189 -7.07 -20.04 5.34
N HIS A 190 -6.68 -19.03 4.55
CA HIS A 190 -6.43 -19.13 3.11
C HIS A 190 -4.98 -18.76 2.78
N ASP A 191 -4.03 -19.64 3.11
CA ASP A 191 -2.61 -19.41 2.82
C ASP A 191 -2.31 -19.60 1.33
N PRO A 192 -1.86 -18.55 0.60
CA PRO A 192 -1.55 -18.64 -0.82
C PRO A 192 -0.33 -19.52 -1.14
N ALA A 193 0.50 -19.87 -0.14
CA ALA A 193 1.62 -20.80 -0.29
C ALA A 193 1.24 -22.25 0.00
N GLN A 194 0.00 -22.52 0.37
CA GLN A 194 -0.44 -23.88 0.64
C GLN A 194 -0.49 -24.70 -0.64
N ASP A 195 0.23 -25.82 -0.68
CA ASP A 195 0.19 -26.77 -1.80
C ASP A 195 -0.90 -27.83 -1.60
N VAL A 196 -1.29 -28.47 -2.70
CA VAL A 196 -2.26 -29.56 -2.70
C VAL A 196 -1.74 -30.77 -1.92
N LYS A 197 -2.67 -31.49 -1.28
CA LYS A 197 -2.37 -32.74 -0.60
C LYS A 197 -2.81 -33.94 -1.46
N PRO A 198 -1.96 -34.96 -1.67
CA PRO A 198 -2.36 -36.17 -2.33
C PRO A 198 -3.46 -36.95 -1.56
N PRO A 199 -4.39 -37.65 -2.26
CA PRO A 199 -4.53 -37.68 -3.71
C PRO A 199 -5.18 -36.44 -4.29
N LEU A 200 -4.64 -35.91 -5.41
CA LEU A 200 -5.20 -34.76 -6.10
C LEU A 200 -6.49 -35.14 -6.83
N ASN A 201 -7.56 -34.41 -6.58
CA ASN A 201 -8.82 -34.54 -7.31
C ASN A 201 -8.83 -33.66 -8.56
N GLY A 202 -8.51 -34.23 -9.71
CA GLY A 202 -8.44 -33.48 -10.98
C GLY A 202 -9.78 -32.92 -11.44
N GLU A 203 -10.90 -33.58 -11.15
CA GLU A 203 -12.23 -33.07 -11.51
C GLU A 203 -12.60 -31.82 -10.69
N GLN A 204 -12.35 -31.84 -9.39
CA GLN A 204 -12.57 -30.67 -8.54
C GLN A 204 -11.63 -29.52 -8.90
N LEU A 205 -10.37 -29.81 -9.25
CA LEU A 205 -9.43 -28.79 -9.71
C LEU A 205 -9.90 -28.16 -11.03
N GLN A 206 -10.35 -28.99 -11.99
CA GLN A 206 -10.93 -28.50 -13.25
C GLN A 206 -12.18 -27.66 -13.03
N GLN A 207 -13.04 -28.08 -12.09
CA GLN A 207 -14.25 -27.31 -11.74
C GLN A 207 -13.87 -25.96 -11.12
N PHE A 208 -12.91 -25.92 -10.21
CA PHE A 208 -12.39 -24.67 -9.63
C PHE A 208 -11.86 -23.73 -10.73
N TYR A 209 -11.07 -24.27 -11.65
CA TYR A 209 -10.55 -23.50 -12.79
C TYR A 209 -11.67 -22.92 -13.66
N LYS A 210 -12.65 -23.73 -14.08
CA LYS A 210 -13.79 -23.29 -14.91
C LYS A 210 -14.65 -22.24 -14.22
N THR A 211 -14.80 -22.32 -12.91
CA THR A 211 -15.60 -21.38 -12.12
C THR A 211 -14.93 -20.01 -12.00
N TRP A 212 -13.61 -20.00 -11.83
CA TRP A 212 -12.91 -18.78 -11.43
C TRP A 212 -12.00 -18.15 -12.50
N TYR A 213 -11.52 -18.94 -13.46
CA TYR A 213 -10.67 -18.47 -14.55
C TYR A 213 -11.52 -18.11 -15.77
N THR A 214 -12.36 -17.11 -15.61
CA THR A 214 -13.25 -16.63 -16.68
C THR A 214 -12.72 -15.32 -17.28
N PRO A 215 -12.93 -15.07 -18.59
CA PRO A 215 -12.38 -13.87 -19.25
C PRO A 215 -12.77 -12.56 -18.58
N ASP A 216 -13.99 -12.45 -18.07
CA ASP A 216 -14.47 -11.25 -17.37
C ASP A 216 -13.81 -10.97 -16.01
N ALA A 217 -13.01 -11.91 -15.55
CA ALA A 217 -12.19 -11.77 -14.33
C ALA A 217 -10.69 -11.56 -14.63
N MET A 218 -10.33 -11.29 -15.89
CA MET A 218 -8.94 -11.20 -16.33
C MET A 218 -8.61 -9.83 -16.90
N THR A 219 -7.39 -9.36 -16.61
CA THR A 219 -6.82 -8.17 -17.21
C THR A 219 -5.39 -8.43 -17.65
N LEU A 220 -5.09 -8.14 -18.91
CA LEU A 220 -3.74 -8.18 -19.46
C LEU A 220 -3.13 -6.79 -19.45
N TYR A 221 -1.97 -6.65 -18.83
CA TYR A 221 -1.16 -5.43 -18.84
C TYR A 221 0.06 -5.65 -19.72
N ILE A 222 0.36 -4.66 -20.58
CA ILE A 222 1.53 -4.67 -21.46
C ILE A 222 2.23 -3.31 -21.38
N VAL A 223 3.53 -3.32 -21.16
CA VAL A 223 4.39 -2.12 -21.19
C VAL A 223 5.61 -2.40 -22.02
N GLY A 224 5.85 -1.61 -23.07
CA GLY A 224 7.04 -1.78 -23.90
C GLY A 224 6.97 -1.08 -25.25
N HIS A 225 8.08 -1.10 -25.99
CA HIS A 225 8.11 -0.59 -27.35
C HIS A 225 7.49 -1.61 -28.32
N VAL A 226 6.18 -1.52 -28.51
CA VAL A 226 5.40 -2.41 -29.36
C VAL A 226 4.53 -1.60 -30.34
N ASP A 227 4.15 -2.23 -31.46
CA ASP A 227 3.14 -1.68 -32.37
C ASP A 227 1.73 -1.91 -31.82
N ASN A 228 1.07 -0.83 -31.42
CA ASN A 228 -0.23 -0.88 -30.76
C ASN A 228 -1.28 -1.65 -31.55
N ARG A 229 -1.37 -1.39 -32.85
CA ARG A 229 -2.39 -2.00 -33.72
C ARG A 229 -2.19 -3.51 -33.80
N SER A 230 -0.95 -3.93 -34.03
CA SER A 230 -0.60 -5.35 -34.12
C SER A 230 -0.86 -6.08 -32.81
N VAL A 231 -0.50 -5.47 -31.67
CA VAL A 231 -0.72 -6.06 -30.34
C VAL A 231 -2.21 -6.21 -30.04
N ILE A 232 -3.01 -5.18 -30.28
CA ILE A 232 -4.46 -5.20 -30.04
C ILE A 232 -5.13 -6.28 -30.93
N GLU A 233 -4.71 -6.39 -32.19
CA GLU A 233 -5.20 -7.44 -33.07
C GLU A 233 -4.84 -8.85 -32.56
N GLN A 234 -3.61 -9.05 -32.07
CA GLN A 234 -3.19 -10.34 -31.50
C GLN A 234 -3.94 -10.65 -30.20
N ILE A 235 -4.16 -9.67 -29.32
CA ILE A 235 -5.01 -9.83 -28.13
C ILE A 235 -6.40 -10.33 -28.54
N GLY A 236 -7.04 -9.68 -29.51
CA GLY A 236 -8.33 -10.11 -30.04
C GLY A 236 -8.33 -11.55 -30.56
N LYS A 237 -7.30 -11.94 -31.31
CA LYS A 237 -7.19 -13.30 -31.85
C LYS A 237 -7.08 -14.39 -30.79
N VAL A 238 -6.31 -14.17 -29.71
CA VAL A 238 -6.01 -15.24 -28.77
C VAL A 238 -6.89 -15.24 -27.52
N PHE A 239 -7.46 -14.08 -27.13
CA PHE A 239 -8.30 -13.98 -25.94
C PHE A 239 -9.80 -13.92 -26.23
N SER A 240 -10.26 -13.53 -27.43
CA SER A 240 -11.69 -13.57 -27.77
C SER A 240 -12.29 -14.98 -27.78
N PRO A 241 -11.55 -16.06 -28.11
CA PRO A 241 -12.09 -17.42 -28.04
C PRO A 241 -12.26 -17.97 -26.62
N LEU A 242 -11.75 -17.28 -25.60
CA LEU A 242 -11.94 -17.72 -24.21
C LEU A 242 -13.42 -17.64 -23.83
N GLU A 243 -13.90 -18.73 -23.22
CA GLU A 243 -15.27 -18.90 -22.81
C GLU A 243 -15.43 -18.83 -21.30
N GLY A 244 -16.67 -18.66 -20.87
CA GLY A 244 -17.03 -18.58 -19.45
C GLY A 244 -17.37 -17.16 -19.01
N LYS A 245 -18.16 -17.11 -17.96
CA LYS A 245 -18.54 -15.90 -17.26
C LYS A 245 -18.70 -16.21 -15.78
N ARG A 246 -18.24 -15.33 -14.93
CA ARG A 246 -18.41 -15.47 -13.49
C ARG A 246 -19.90 -15.39 -13.13
N GLU A 247 -20.39 -16.39 -12.41
CA GLU A 247 -21.77 -16.42 -11.93
C GLU A 247 -21.95 -15.54 -10.69
N ALA A 248 -20.91 -15.46 -9.85
CA ALA A 248 -20.92 -14.65 -8.64
C ALA A 248 -19.61 -13.86 -8.51
N PRO A 249 -19.63 -12.66 -7.92
CA PRO A 249 -18.41 -11.92 -7.62
C PRO A 249 -17.52 -12.70 -6.65
N ALA A 250 -16.20 -12.56 -6.82
CA ALA A 250 -15.27 -13.08 -5.83
C ALA A 250 -15.44 -12.36 -4.50
N PRO A 251 -15.29 -13.06 -3.36
CA PRO A 251 -15.25 -12.41 -2.05
C PRO A 251 -14.08 -11.43 -2.01
N LEU A 252 -14.32 -10.27 -1.41
CA LEU A 252 -13.27 -9.26 -1.24
C LEU A 252 -12.41 -9.61 -0.02
N PRO A 253 -11.09 -9.53 -0.14
CA PRO A 253 -10.21 -9.69 1.00
C PRO A 253 -10.42 -8.54 1.99
N THR A 254 -10.58 -8.88 3.27
CA THR A 254 -10.79 -7.90 4.33
C THR A 254 -9.84 -8.14 5.49
N LEU A 255 -9.39 -7.05 6.12
CA LEU A 255 -8.56 -7.10 7.32
C LEU A 255 -9.30 -6.39 8.45
N SER A 256 -9.22 -6.97 9.66
CA SER A 256 -9.67 -6.30 10.88
C SER A 256 -8.72 -5.16 11.26
N PRO A 257 -9.19 -4.10 11.93
CA PRO A 257 -8.31 -3.11 12.52
C PRO A 257 -7.29 -3.76 13.48
N LEU A 258 -6.07 -3.23 13.51
CA LEU A 258 -5.11 -3.63 14.54
C LEU A 258 -5.57 -3.09 15.89
N PRO A 259 -5.55 -3.92 16.95
CA PRO A 259 -5.91 -3.45 18.28
C PRO A 259 -4.80 -2.56 18.87
N PRO A 260 -5.15 -1.52 19.66
CA PRO A 260 -4.17 -0.68 20.35
C PRO A 260 -3.60 -1.43 21.55
N GLN A 261 -2.56 -2.23 21.33
CA GLN A 261 -1.93 -3.05 22.35
C GLN A 261 -0.45 -3.29 22.06
N ALA A 262 0.30 -3.68 23.09
CA ALA A 262 1.66 -4.14 22.93
C ALA A 262 1.70 -5.68 22.82
N ILE A 263 2.45 -6.17 21.84
CA ILE A 263 2.61 -7.62 21.61
C ILE A 263 4.06 -7.97 21.29
N SER A 264 4.47 -9.19 21.66
CA SER A 264 5.72 -9.79 21.22
C SER A 264 5.45 -11.00 20.33
N LEU A 265 6.27 -11.13 19.29
CA LEU A 265 6.25 -12.25 18.35
C LEU A 265 7.68 -12.79 18.18
N MET A 266 7.82 -14.11 18.27
CA MET A 266 9.10 -14.76 17.97
C MET A 266 9.21 -15.03 16.47
N ASN A 267 10.36 -14.71 15.89
CA ASN A 267 10.64 -15.02 14.49
C ASN A 267 12.06 -15.62 14.35
N ASN A 268 12.12 -16.87 13.93
CA ASN A 268 13.37 -17.61 13.76
C ASN A 268 14.26 -17.08 12.62
N ASN A 269 13.75 -16.18 11.78
CA ASN A 269 14.44 -15.66 10.61
C ASN A 269 15.06 -14.27 10.85
N VAL A 270 14.88 -13.68 12.03
CA VAL A 270 15.46 -12.37 12.35
C VAL A 270 16.76 -12.54 13.16
N GLN A 271 17.70 -11.62 12.94
CA GLN A 271 19.02 -11.64 13.58
C GLN A 271 19.14 -10.61 14.73
N GLN A 272 18.15 -9.77 14.87
CA GLN A 272 18.06 -8.76 15.92
C GLN A 272 16.59 -8.46 16.21
N ASP A 273 16.33 -7.95 17.40
CA ASP A 273 14.99 -7.56 17.78
C ASP A 273 14.56 -6.31 17.00
N THR A 274 13.30 -6.29 16.58
CA THR A 274 12.72 -5.13 15.89
C THR A 274 11.49 -4.64 16.64
N LEU A 275 11.59 -3.43 17.17
CA LEU A 275 10.49 -2.70 17.81
C LEU A 275 9.75 -1.90 16.74
N SER A 276 8.43 -2.03 16.67
CA SER A 276 7.59 -1.37 15.68
C SER A 276 6.44 -0.64 16.34
N LEU A 277 6.28 0.64 16.03
CA LEU A 277 5.10 1.42 16.36
C LEU A 277 4.25 1.58 15.11
N MET A 278 3.02 1.07 15.14
CA MET A 278 2.18 0.88 13.97
C MET A 278 0.88 1.66 14.08
N TRP A 279 0.49 2.30 13.00
CA TRP A 279 -0.82 2.94 12.79
C TRP A 279 -1.58 2.17 11.73
N ASP A 280 -2.86 1.96 11.95
CA ASP A 280 -3.72 1.21 11.03
C ASP A 280 -5.04 1.97 10.82
N ALA A 281 -5.26 2.41 9.59
CA ALA A 281 -6.42 3.20 9.22
C ALA A 281 -7.17 2.60 8.03
N PRO A 282 -8.47 2.90 7.84
CA PRO A 282 -9.17 2.58 6.61
C PRO A 282 -8.48 3.19 5.39
N TRP A 283 -8.35 2.39 4.33
CA TRP A 283 -7.89 2.89 3.04
C TRP A 283 -9.06 3.30 2.16
N HIS A 284 -8.97 4.45 1.56
CA HIS A 284 -9.96 4.95 0.59
C HIS A 284 -9.31 5.13 -0.78
N PRO A 285 -9.92 4.59 -1.85
CA PRO A 285 -9.42 4.80 -3.21
C PRO A 285 -9.24 6.28 -3.55
N ILE A 286 -8.17 6.60 -4.29
CA ILE A 286 -7.86 7.99 -4.70
C ILE A 286 -8.32 8.20 -6.13
N ARG A 287 -9.50 8.84 -6.30
CA ARG A 287 -10.14 9.08 -7.60
C ARG A 287 -10.36 10.57 -7.89
N GLU A 288 -10.18 11.41 -6.90
CA GLU A 288 -10.44 12.84 -6.95
C GLU A 288 -9.24 13.64 -6.44
N SER A 289 -9.05 14.84 -6.93
CA SER A 289 -7.96 15.73 -6.55
C SER A 289 -7.92 16.01 -5.06
N GLN A 290 -9.07 16.17 -4.41
CA GLN A 290 -9.15 16.39 -2.97
C GLN A 290 -8.67 15.18 -2.15
N ALA A 291 -9.00 13.96 -2.59
CA ALA A 291 -8.51 12.73 -1.95
C ALA A 291 -6.99 12.60 -2.10
N LEU A 292 -6.45 12.97 -3.28
CA LEU A 292 -5.02 12.99 -3.54
C LEU A 292 -4.27 13.99 -2.64
N VAL A 293 -4.80 15.20 -2.50
CA VAL A 293 -4.22 16.25 -1.62
C VAL A 293 -4.23 15.80 -0.15
N ARG A 294 -5.32 15.19 0.33
CA ARG A 294 -5.38 14.63 1.69
C ARG A 294 -4.36 13.52 1.89
N TYR A 295 -4.22 12.63 0.91
CA TYR A 295 -3.19 11.59 0.94
C TYR A 295 -1.78 12.19 1.04
N TRP A 296 -1.47 13.21 0.22
CA TRP A 296 -0.17 13.87 0.26
C TRP A 296 0.10 14.58 1.60
N LEU A 297 -0.92 15.20 2.20
CA LEU A 297 -0.78 15.85 3.50
C LEU A 297 -0.42 14.82 4.58
N GLY A 298 -1.17 13.72 4.64
CA GLY A 298 -0.89 12.65 5.60
C GLY A 298 0.48 11.99 5.37
N ASP A 299 0.86 11.77 4.12
CA ASP A 299 2.15 11.19 3.74
C ASP A 299 3.34 12.09 4.13
N MET A 300 3.27 13.37 3.78
CA MET A 300 4.30 14.34 4.14
C MET A 300 4.43 14.55 5.65
N THR A 301 3.32 14.49 6.37
CA THR A 301 3.32 14.59 7.84
C THR A 301 4.05 13.41 8.48
N ARG A 302 3.77 12.18 8.02
CA ARG A 302 4.47 10.98 8.50
C ARG A 302 5.96 11.02 8.19
N GLU A 303 6.32 11.49 7.02
CA GLU A 303 7.72 11.65 6.63
C GLU A 303 8.45 12.69 7.48
N ALA A 304 7.81 13.82 7.75
CA ALA A 304 8.35 14.85 8.64
C ALA A 304 8.54 14.33 10.08
N MET A 305 7.56 13.58 10.59
CA MET A 305 7.63 12.91 11.89
C MET A 305 8.81 11.92 11.93
N PHE A 306 8.96 11.09 10.92
CA PHE A 306 10.07 10.14 10.84
C PHE A 306 11.44 10.83 10.78
N TRP A 307 11.56 11.93 10.05
CA TRP A 307 12.80 12.71 10.00
C TRP A 307 13.17 13.36 11.32
N HIS A 308 12.16 13.89 12.01
CA HIS A 308 12.38 14.39 13.36
C HIS A 308 12.99 13.32 14.27
N LEU A 309 12.41 12.12 14.25
CA LEU A 309 12.92 10.96 15.01
C LEU A 309 14.34 10.58 14.60
N GLN A 310 14.66 10.57 13.31
CA GLN A 310 16.03 10.28 12.84
C GLN A 310 17.04 11.31 13.35
N GLN A 311 16.72 12.60 13.26
CA GLN A 311 17.61 13.66 13.75
C GLN A 311 17.80 13.61 15.28
N ALA A 312 16.75 13.26 16.02
CA ALA A 312 16.82 13.06 17.45
C ALA A 312 17.66 11.83 17.80
N LEU A 313 17.51 10.73 17.06
CA LEU A 313 18.26 9.51 17.25
C LEU A 313 19.78 9.73 17.10
N GLU A 314 20.19 10.47 16.07
CA GLU A 314 21.62 10.81 15.83
C GLU A 314 22.29 11.52 17.02
N LYS A 315 21.50 12.27 17.80
CA LYS A 315 21.95 13.04 18.97
C LYS A 315 21.81 12.26 20.29
N SER A 316 21.20 11.08 20.25
CA SER A 316 20.90 10.27 21.43
C SER A 316 21.99 9.25 21.75
N SER A 317 21.89 8.60 22.91
CA SER A 317 22.71 7.43 23.24
C SER A 317 22.37 6.20 22.40
N LEU A 318 21.25 6.21 21.68
CA LEU A 318 20.75 5.11 20.84
C LEU A 318 21.13 5.27 19.36
N LYS A 319 22.05 6.18 19.03
CA LYS A 319 22.45 6.52 17.65
C LYS A 319 22.97 5.36 16.81
N SER A 320 23.34 4.24 17.44
CA SER A 320 23.75 3.01 16.75
C SER A 320 22.57 2.16 16.27
N ASN A 321 21.36 2.45 16.74
CA ASN A 321 20.15 1.75 16.29
C ASN A 321 19.73 2.27 14.92
N ASN A 322 19.06 1.40 14.17
CA ASN A 322 18.54 1.74 12.84
C ASN A 322 17.04 2.05 12.92
N LEU A 323 16.63 3.20 12.36
CA LEU A 323 15.23 3.55 12.18
C LEU A 323 14.82 3.34 10.73
N ARG A 324 13.66 2.72 10.53
CA ARG A 324 13.02 2.54 9.23
C ARG A 324 11.56 2.96 9.31
N PHE A 325 11.01 3.40 8.20
CA PHE A 325 9.60 3.77 8.08
C PHE A 325 9.02 3.17 6.82
N ASP A 326 7.84 2.61 6.92
CA ASP A 326 7.07 2.18 5.76
C ASP A 326 5.57 2.44 5.93
N CYS A 327 4.88 2.52 4.79
CA CYS A 327 3.43 2.55 4.71
C CYS A 327 3.00 1.60 3.61
N ASN A 328 2.10 0.69 3.94
CA ASN A 328 1.58 -0.29 3.02
C ASN A 328 0.05 -0.24 2.97
N VAL A 329 -0.51 -0.38 1.78
CA VAL A 329 -1.94 -0.59 1.60
C VAL A 329 -2.17 -2.08 1.44
N PHE A 330 -2.97 -2.64 2.34
CA PHE A 330 -3.41 -4.01 2.32
C PHE A 330 -4.94 -4.03 2.20
N TYR A 331 -5.41 -4.24 0.96
CA TYR A 331 -6.85 -4.28 0.64
C TYR A 331 -7.57 -2.98 1.05
N THR A 332 -8.37 -3.03 2.12
CA THR A 332 -9.14 -1.89 2.62
C THR A 332 -8.47 -1.14 3.77
N ARG A 333 -7.21 -1.48 4.10
CA ARG A 333 -6.47 -0.88 5.21
C ARG A 333 -5.15 -0.29 4.76
N SER A 334 -4.78 0.84 5.34
CA SER A 334 -3.45 1.44 5.25
C SER A 334 -2.75 1.25 6.59
N GLN A 335 -1.60 0.60 6.58
CA GLN A 335 -0.77 0.38 7.74
C GLN A 335 0.55 1.09 7.56
N CYS A 336 0.87 2.00 8.46
CA CYS A 336 2.17 2.68 8.53
C CYS A 336 2.90 2.27 9.80
N ALA A 337 4.21 2.16 9.75
CA ALA A 337 5.02 1.76 10.90
C ALA A 337 6.36 2.48 10.94
N ILE A 338 6.79 2.82 12.15
CA ILE A 338 8.16 3.18 12.47
C ILE A 338 8.80 1.97 13.14
N HIS A 339 9.89 1.48 12.58
CA HIS A 339 10.65 0.34 13.07
C HIS A 339 11.98 0.81 13.63
N MET A 340 12.34 0.30 14.80
CA MET A 340 13.67 0.46 15.38
C MET A 340 14.30 -0.92 15.59
N ASP A 341 15.41 -1.17 14.93
CA ASP A 341 16.21 -2.36 15.16
C ASP A 341 17.04 -2.16 16.43
N VAL A 342 16.92 -3.07 17.36
CA VAL A 342 17.63 -3.02 18.66
C VAL A 342 18.52 -4.26 18.82
N PRO A 343 19.70 -4.12 19.45
CA PRO A 343 20.69 -5.22 19.46
C PRO A 343 20.25 -6.42 20.32
N ASN A 344 19.46 -6.18 21.36
CA ASN A 344 18.99 -7.20 22.30
C ASN A 344 17.76 -6.72 23.09
N SER A 345 17.20 -7.59 23.91
CA SER A 345 16.02 -7.32 24.74
C SER A 345 16.21 -6.18 25.76
N GLU A 346 17.42 -5.93 26.24
CA GLU A 346 17.71 -4.83 27.19
C GLU A 346 17.58 -3.44 26.53
N ALA A 347 17.76 -3.36 25.21
CA ALA A 347 17.64 -2.12 24.47
C ALA A 347 16.20 -1.78 24.05
N VAL A 348 15.23 -2.67 24.30
CA VAL A 348 13.83 -2.48 23.88
C VAL A 348 13.16 -1.34 24.66
N GLU A 349 13.25 -1.33 26.00
CA GLU A 349 12.63 -0.28 26.84
C GLU A 349 13.23 1.11 26.57
N PRO A 350 14.55 1.29 26.48
CA PRO A 350 15.13 2.55 26.01
C PRO A 350 14.62 2.99 24.64
N GLY A 351 14.43 2.06 23.70
CA GLY A 351 13.87 2.32 22.36
C GLY A 351 12.42 2.83 22.41
N VAL A 352 11.56 2.17 23.20
CA VAL A 352 10.17 2.60 23.43
C VAL A 352 10.14 4.00 24.06
N THR A 353 10.95 4.22 25.11
CA THR A 353 11.04 5.50 25.79
C THR A 353 11.48 6.62 24.87
N PHE A 354 12.48 6.37 24.02
CA PHE A 354 12.95 7.32 23.01
C PHE A 354 11.82 7.70 22.04
N MET A 355 11.23 6.71 21.38
CA MET A 355 10.14 6.98 20.40
C MET A 355 8.98 7.73 21.03
N ALA A 356 8.53 7.29 22.21
CA ALA A 356 7.41 7.92 22.92
C ALA A 356 7.72 9.39 23.28
N ARG A 357 8.92 9.70 23.78
CA ARG A 357 9.31 11.07 24.15
C ARG A 357 9.39 12.01 22.95
N GLU A 358 9.96 11.56 21.85
CA GLU A 358 10.03 12.38 20.64
C GLU A 358 8.65 12.61 20.03
N LEU A 359 7.78 11.59 19.99
CA LEU A 359 6.40 11.72 19.53
C LEU A 359 5.56 12.61 20.45
N ALA A 360 5.74 12.52 21.78
CA ALA A 360 5.09 13.41 22.73
C ALA A 360 5.56 14.87 22.54
N THR A 361 6.86 15.08 22.28
CA THR A 361 7.41 16.41 21.97
C THR A 361 6.80 16.99 20.70
N LEU A 362 6.68 16.18 19.65
CA LEU A 362 6.00 16.58 18.41
C LEU A 362 4.53 16.90 18.62
N ARG A 363 3.83 16.12 19.44
CA ARG A 363 2.43 16.40 19.78
C ARG A 363 2.27 17.72 20.53
N GLU A 364 3.17 18.04 21.45
CA GLU A 364 3.09 19.26 22.29
C GLU A 364 3.56 20.52 21.54
N LYS A 365 4.64 20.42 20.78
CA LYS A 365 5.31 21.57 20.16
C LYS A 365 5.09 21.69 18.66
N GLY A 366 4.69 20.59 18.00
CA GLY A 366 4.64 20.50 16.55
C GLY A 366 6.04 20.47 15.91
N LEU A 367 6.06 20.48 14.60
CA LEU A 367 7.25 20.70 13.77
C LEU A 367 7.65 22.18 13.82
N THR A 368 8.95 22.42 13.75
CA THR A 368 9.50 23.78 13.66
C THR A 368 9.44 24.32 12.23
N GLN A 369 9.53 25.65 12.07
CA GLN A 369 9.63 26.26 10.74
C GLN A 369 10.84 25.74 9.95
N GLN A 370 11.97 25.50 10.63
CA GLN A 370 13.17 24.97 9.98
C GLN A 370 12.93 23.55 9.41
N GLU A 371 12.27 22.66 10.15
CA GLU A 371 11.92 21.31 9.68
C GLU A 371 10.95 21.37 8.52
N PHE A 372 9.96 22.24 8.57
CA PHE A 372 9.02 22.48 7.48
C PHE A 372 9.72 22.95 6.21
N ASP A 373 10.56 23.99 6.30
CA ASP A 373 11.28 24.55 5.16
C ASP A 373 12.21 23.51 4.52
N ALA A 374 12.87 22.69 5.32
CA ALA A 374 13.72 21.60 4.86
C ALA A 374 12.91 20.50 4.15
N LEU A 375 11.72 20.17 4.66
CA LEU A 375 10.81 19.23 4.02
C LEU A 375 10.34 19.74 2.65
N ILE A 376 9.89 20.99 2.56
CA ILE A 376 9.44 21.60 1.30
C ILE A 376 10.55 21.65 0.27
N ALA A 377 11.75 22.07 0.67
CA ALA A 377 12.91 22.12 -0.23
C ALA A 377 13.22 20.73 -0.81
N ARG A 378 13.25 19.70 0.03
CA ARG A 378 13.47 18.32 -0.40
C ARG A 378 12.38 17.83 -1.33
N LYS A 379 11.10 18.03 -1.01
CA LYS A 379 9.98 17.57 -1.84
C LYS A 379 9.94 18.28 -3.20
N THR A 380 10.36 19.52 -3.25
CA THR A 380 10.52 20.27 -4.51
C THR A 380 11.66 19.69 -5.35
N ASP A 381 12.80 19.38 -4.73
CA ASP A 381 13.95 18.75 -5.41
C ASP A 381 13.61 17.34 -5.92
N GLU A 382 12.94 16.51 -5.10
CA GLU A 382 12.45 15.18 -5.50
C GLU A 382 11.50 15.26 -6.70
N LEU A 383 10.57 16.21 -6.70
CA LEU A 383 9.65 16.43 -7.82
C LEU A 383 10.41 16.79 -9.10
N ASN A 384 11.37 17.71 -9.03
CA ASN A 384 12.19 18.11 -10.16
C ASN A 384 13.03 16.93 -10.71
N LYS A 385 13.62 16.12 -9.81
CA LYS A 385 14.38 14.91 -10.18
C LYS A 385 13.49 13.87 -10.83
N LEU A 386 12.28 13.65 -10.31
CA LEU A 386 11.31 12.71 -10.88
C LEU A 386 11.05 13.02 -12.34
N PHE A 387 10.79 14.30 -12.68
CA PHE A 387 10.54 14.70 -14.06
C PHE A 387 11.78 14.65 -14.95
N ALA A 388 12.94 15.04 -14.43
CA ALA A 388 14.20 14.95 -15.17
C ALA A 388 14.57 13.49 -15.53
N THR A 389 14.12 12.53 -14.73
CA THR A 389 14.43 11.10 -14.91
C THR A 389 13.27 10.27 -15.47
N TYR A 390 12.06 10.82 -15.56
CA TYR A 390 10.87 10.07 -15.99
C TYR A 390 11.06 9.35 -17.34
N ALA A 391 11.67 10.02 -18.31
CA ALA A 391 11.97 9.42 -19.62
C ALA A 391 12.93 8.21 -19.54
N ARG A 392 13.63 8.02 -18.43
CA ARG A 392 14.56 6.90 -18.17
C ARG A 392 13.96 5.81 -17.28
N THR A 393 12.74 5.97 -16.81
CA THR A 393 12.06 4.96 -15.98
C THR A 393 11.88 3.69 -16.81
N SER A 394 12.41 2.58 -16.35
CA SER A 394 12.35 1.31 -17.09
C SER A 394 10.93 0.74 -17.14
N THR A 395 10.68 -0.11 -18.12
CA THR A 395 9.35 -0.68 -18.39
C THR A 395 8.82 -1.53 -17.23
N ASP A 396 9.69 -2.21 -16.50
CA ASP A 396 9.32 -2.98 -15.30
C ASP A 396 8.84 -2.09 -14.16
N ILE A 397 9.50 -0.95 -13.92
CA ILE A 397 9.05 0.03 -12.91
C ILE A 397 7.69 0.61 -13.30
N LEU A 398 7.48 0.97 -14.58
CA LEU A 398 6.19 1.46 -15.07
C LEU A 398 5.08 0.42 -14.91
N MET A 399 5.38 -0.86 -15.18
CA MET A 399 4.45 -1.96 -14.96
C MET A 399 4.09 -2.11 -13.47
N ASP A 400 5.09 -2.13 -12.59
CA ASP A 400 4.88 -2.28 -11.15
C ASP A 400 4.10 -1.10 -10.55
N GLN A 401 4.34 0.13 -11.04
CA GLN A 401 3.55 1.31 -10.67
C GLN A 401 2.07 1.13 -11.06
N ARG A 402 1.81 0.70 -12.32
CA ARG A 402 0.44 0.48 -12.80
C ARG A 402 -0.30 -0.57 -11.98
N LEU A 403 0.32 -1.71 -11.73
CA LEU A 403 -0.29 -2.78 -10.95
C LEU A 403 -0.62 -2.32 -9.53
N ARG A 404 0.30 -1.61 -8.89
CA ARG A 404 0.10 -1.08 -7.53
C ARG A 404 -1.05 -0.06 -7.50
N SER A 405 -1.12 0.84 -8.46
CA SER A 405 -2.21 1.81 -8.55
C SER A 405 -3.56 1.13 -8.74
N GLN A 406 -3.63 0.10 -9.60
CA GLN A 406 -4.85 -0.65 -9.81
C GLN A 406 -5.28 -1.42 -8.54
N GLN A 407 -4.35 -2.08 -7.86
CA GLN A 407 -4.64 -2.79 -6.61
C GLN A 407 -5.16 -1.86 -5.51
N ASN A 408 -4.61 -0.65 -5.42
CA ASN A 408 -4.96 0.32 -4.39
C ASN A 408 -6.14 1.22 -4.79
N GLY A 409 -6.70 1.06 -5.99
CA GLY A 409 -7.79 1.90 -6.49
C GLY A 409 -7.38 3.37 -6.68
N VAL A 410 -6.12 3.61 -7.03
CA VAL A 410 -5.57 4.94 -7.30
C VAL A 410 -5.62 5.20 -8.81
N VAL A 411 -6.09 6.38 -9.21
CA VAL A 411 -6.05 6.79 -10.61
C VAL A 411 -4.63 7.23 -10.96
N ASP A 412 -4.00 6.53 -11.91
CA ASP A 412 -2.75 7.00 -12.51
C ASP A 412 -3.06 8.18 -13.42
N ILE A 413 -2.51 9.32 -13.10
CA ILE A 413 -2.65 10.55 -13.87
C ILE A 413 -1.39 10.79 -14.71
N ALA A 414 -1.54 11.55 -15.80
CA ALA A 414 -0.41 11.92 -16.64
C ALA A 414 0.69 12.63 -15.82
N PRO A 415 1.98 12.38 -16.14
CA PRO A 415 3.10 13.02 -15.43
C PRO A 415 2.97 14.52 -15.31
N GLU A 416 2.57 15.19 -16.38
CA GLU A 416 2.42 16.66 -16.43
C GLU A 416 1.30 17.14 -15.50
N GLN A 417 0.19 16.39 -15.41
CA GLN A 417 -0.89 16.67 -14.48
C GLN A 417 -0.42 16.46 -13.04
N TYR A 418 0.29 15.36 -12.77
CA TYR A 418 0.89 15.11 -11.45
C TYR A 418 1.82 16.25 -11.04
N GLN A 419 2.71 16.69 -11.93
CA GLN A 419 3.64 17.78 -11.67
C GLN A 419 2.91 19.06 -11.27
N LYS A 420 1.94 19.47 -12.09
CA LYS A 420 1.16 20.67 -11.84
C LYS A 420 0.42 20.62 -10.50
N LEU A 421 -0.27 19.52 -10.23
CA LEU A 421 -1.00 19.34 -8.97
C LEU A 421 -0.06 19.34 -7.77
N ARG A 422 1.08 18.66 -7.88
CA ARG A 422 2.06 18.56 -6.78
C ARG A 422 2.76 19.89 -6.52
N GLN A 423 3.12 20.66 -7.55
CA GLN A 423 3.69 22.01 -7.42
C GLN A 423 2.69 22.95 -6.75
N THR A 424 1.43 22.96 -7.21
CA THR A 424 0.36 23.77 -6.61
C THR A 424 0.18 23.41 -5.14
N TYR A 425 0.13 22.13 -4.81
CA TYR A 425 0.01 21.66 -3.43
C TYR A 425 1.17 22.11 -2.56
N LEU A 426 2.43 21.89 -3.00
CA LEU A 426 3.62 22.31 -2.22
C LEU A 426 3.68 23.81 -1.99
N SER A 427 3.21 24.61 -2.95
CA SER A 427 3.15 26.07 -2.81
C SER A 427 2.07 26.57 -1.85
N ALA A 428 1.00 25.78 -1.67
CA ALA A 428 -0.12 26.11 -0.80
C ALA A 428 0.00 25.54 0.62
N LEU A 429 0.88 24.57 0.83
CA LEU A 429 1.06 23.93 2.12
C LEU A 429 1.69 24.88 3.13
N THR A 430 1.16 24.88 4.35
CA THR A 430 1.66 25.69 5.46
C THR A 430 2.09 24.81 6.64
N LEU A 431 2.95 25.35 7.51
CA LEU A 431 3.36 24.68 8.75
C LEU A 431 2.14 24.35 9.63
N ASP A 432 1.16 25.26 9.71
CA ASP A 432 -0.05 25.03 10.51
C ASP A 432 -0.88 23.85 9.99
N MET A 433 -1.04 23.71 8.66
CA MET A 433 -1.74 22.57 8.07
C MET A 433 -1.03 21.27 8.41
N LEU A 434 0.31 21.27 8.32
CA LEU A 434 1.11 20.07 8.62
C LEU A 434 1.03 19.71 10.11
N ASN A 435 1.10 20.69 11.02
CA ASN A 435 0.97 20.48 12.46
C ASN A 435 -0.44 20.03 12.87
N GLN A 436 -1.48 20.53 12.23
CA GLN A 436 -2.85 20.05 12.47
C GLN A 436 -2.99 18.58 12.09
N GLU A 437 -2.48 18.18 10.93
CA GLU A 437 -2.47 16.78 10.51
C GLU A 437 -1.62 15.91 11.43
N LEU A 438 -0.46 16.41 11.87
CA LEU A 438 0.42 15.72 12.83
C LEU A 438 -0.31 15.44 14.15
N HIS A 439 -1.02 16.41 14.70
CA HIS A 439 -1.83 16.23 15.90
C HIS A 439 -2.91 15.14 15.70
N GLN A 440 -3.57 15.13 14.54
CA GLN A 440 -4.58 14.12 14.22
C GLN A 440 -3.97 12.72 14.12
N GLN A 441 -2.80 12.59 13.52
CA GLN A 441 -2.11 11.30 13.39
C GLN A 441 -1.60 10.80 14.74
N LEU A 442 -1.04 11.66 15.58
CA LEU A 442 -0.55 11.31 16.90
C LEU A 442 -1.67 11.04 17.93
N ALA A 443 -2.90 11.42 17.63
CA ALA A 443 -4.09 11.08 18.42
C ALA A 443 -4.69 9.71 18.06
N GLN A 444 -4.22 9.05 17.00
CA GLN A 444 -4.71 7.74 16.60
C GLN A 444 -4.15 6.64 17.52
N ASP A 445 -4.95 5.60 17.68
CA ASP A 445 -4.51 4.39 18.37
C ASP A 445 -3.30 3.75 17.65
N THR A 446 -2.38 3.21 18.45
CA THR A 446 -1.15 2.58 17.96
C THR A 446 -1.02 1.16 18.50
N THR A 447 -0.39 0.29 17.69
CA THR A 447 0.02 -1.05 18.12
C THR A 447 1.53 -1.04 18.32
N LEU A 448 2.00 -1.43 19.49
CA LEU A 448 3.42 -1.64 19.78
C LEU A 448 3.75 -3.12 19.55
N MET A 449 4.54 -3.42 18.53
CA MET A 449 4.94 -4.78 18.18
C MET A 449 6.43 -4.96 18.37
N LEU A 450 6.81 -6.00 19.10
CA LEU A 450 8.20 -6.44 19.21
C LEU A 450 8.37 -7.78 18.49
N ILE A 451 9.24 -7.83 17.50
CA ILE A 451 9.67 -9.08 16.86
C ILE A 451 11.01 -9.47 17.49
N GLN A 452 11.04 -10.59 18.18
CA GLN A 452 12.22 -11.06 18.91
C GLN A 452 12.91 -12.20 18.17
N GLN A 453 14.24 -12.19 18.25
CA GLN A 453 15.05 -13.31 17.80
C GLN A 453 14.98 -14.50 18.77
N PRO A 454 15.27 -15.71 18.32
CA PRO A 454 15.30 -16.89 19.21
C PRO A 454 16.35 -16.75 20.30
N GLY A 455 15.98 -17.17 21.52
CA GLY A 455 16.89 -17.22 22.67
C GLY A 455 16.95 -15.93 23.49
N GLU A 456 16.34 -14.85 23.04
CA GLU A 456 16.19 -13.64 23.86
C GLU A 456 15.13 -13.86 24.95
N PRO A 457 15.30 -13.28 26.15
CA PRO A 457 14.26 -13.29 27.17
C PRO A 457 12.97 -12.63 26.65
N GLU A 458 11.83 -13.21 27.02
CA GLU A 458 10.53 -12.65 26.67
C GLU A 458 10.37 -11.25 27.29
N ALA A 459 10.07 -10.26 26.45
CA ALA A 459 9.88 -8.89 26.89
C ALA A 459 8.56 -8.72 27.66
N ASN A 460 8.59 -7.93 28.72
CA ASN A 460 7.38 -7.56 29.45
C ASN A 460 6.57 -6.51 28.67
N MET A 461 5.77 -6.97 27.71
CA MET A 461 4.98 -6.10 26.84
C MET A 461 4.00 -5.20 27.60
N LYS A 462 3.49 -5.64 28.75
CA LYS A 462 2.62 -4.82 29.58
C LYS A 462 3.37 -3.61 30.15
N ALA A 463 4.56 -3.81 30.67
CA ALA A 463 5.38 -2.71 31.18
C ALA A 463 5.80 -1.73 30.07
N LEU A 464 6.10 -2.24 28.87
CA LEU A 464 6.43 -1.41 27.70
C LEU A 464 5.22 -0.56 27.27
N GLN A 465 4.01 -1.14 27.27
CA GLN A 465 2.78 -0.40 26.99
C GLN A 465 2.53 0.69 28.04
N GLU A 466 2.66 0.36 29.31
CA GLU A 466 2.50 1.31 30.41
C GLU A 466 3.50 2.47 30.30
N THR A 467 4.77 2.19 29.96
CA THR A 467 5.80 3.22 29.72
C THR A 467 5.41 4.12 28.55
N TYR A 468 4.99 3.53 27.43
CA TYR A 468 4.56 4.27 26.26
C TYR A 468 3.35 5.17 26.57
N ASP A 469 2.33 4.62 27.20
CA ASP A 469 1.08 5.34 27.51
C ASP A 469 1.32 6.48 28.51
N GLN A 470 2.16 6.28 29.51
CA GLN A 470 2.52 7.32 30.48
C GLN A 470 3.19 8.52 29.79
N ILE A 471 4.11 8.28 28.88
CA ILE A 471 4.82 9.33 28.15
C ILE A 471 3.88 10.01 27.15
N MET A 472 3.05 9.22 26.46
CA MET A 472 2.12 9.72 25.44
C MET A 472 0.85 10.35 26.04
N THR A 473 0.53 10.17 27.32
CA THR A 473 -0.59 10.86 27.96
C THR A 473 -0.25 12.34 28.15
N PRO A 474 -1.08 13.30 27.68
CA PRO A 474 -0.83 14.71 27.91
C PRO A 474 -0.74 14.99 29.42
N THR A 475 0.32 15.65 29.85
CA THR A 475 0.39 16.17 31.21
C THR A 475 -0.70 17.21 31.31
N ALA A 476 -1.74 16.97 32.13
CA ALA A 476 -2.73 17.99 32.44
C ALA A 476 -1.97 19.19 32.99
N GLU A 477 -1.97 20.31 32.28
CA GLU A 477 -1.53 21.57 32.89
C GLU A 477 -2.34 21.71 34.17
N PRO A 478 -1.69 22.00 35.33
CA PRO A 478 -2.43 22.31 36.52
C PRO A 478 -3.31 23.50 36.16
N VAL A 479 -4.62 23.30 36.11
CA VAL A 479 -5.60 24.39 36.03
C VAL A 479 -5.23 25.28 37.16
N ALA A 480 -4.55 26.43 36.86
CA ALA A 480 -4.33 27.47 37.83
C ALA A 480 -5.72 27.86 38.33
N SER A 481 -6.03 27.37 39.54
CA SER A 481 -7.24 27.74 40.25
C SER A 481 -7.19 29.25 40.36
N ALA A 482 -7.84 29.92 39.43
CA ALA A 482 -8.23 31.31 39.61
C ALA A 482 -9.22 31.31 40.78
N ALA A 483 -8.66 31.41 41.99
CA ALA A 483 -9.42 31.74 43.14
C ALA A 483 -10.15 33.07 42.80
N ALA A 484 -11.41 32.93 42.47
CA ALA A 484 -12.30 34.02 42.27
C ALA A 484 -12.32 34.89 43.54
N ALA A 485 -11.65 36.03 43.50
CA ALA A 485 -11.90 37.13 44.41
C ALA A 485 -13.35 37.55 44.17
N ALA A 486 -14.24 37.24 45.09
CA ALA A 486 -15.60 37.72 45.08
C ALA A 486 -15.58 39.24 45.15
N PRO A 487 -16.36 39.96 44.32
CA PRO A 487 -16.51 41.40 44.46
C PRO A 487 -17.29 41.70 45.75
N GLU A 488 -16.73 42.52 46.66
CA GLU A 488 -17.43 43.07 47.79
C GLU A 488 -18.66 43.85 47.29
N GLU A 489 -19.81 43.38 47.72
CA GLU A 489 -21.11 44.05 47.58
C GLU A 489 -21.13 45.33 48.43
N LYS A 490 -21.01 46.52 47.79
CA LYS A 490 -21.30 47.82 48.43
C LYS A 490 -22.80 47.96 48.65
N LYS A 491 -23.20 47.96 49.93
CA LYS A 491 -24.56 48.30 50.38
C LYS A 491 -24.96 49.69 49.86
N PRO A 492 -26.22 49.90 49.43
CA PRO A 492 -26.75 51.21 49.06
C PRO A 492 -26.96 52.05 50.28
N GLN A 493 -26.48 53.31 50.27
CA GLN A 493 -26.77 54.33 51.22
C GLN A 493 -28.20 54.85 51.01
N GLU A 494 -28.98 54.72 52.07
CA GLU A 494 -30.35 55.22 52.23
C GLU A 494 -30.31 56.78 52.30
N THR A 495 -30.88 57.44 51.31
CA THR A 495 -31.14 58.89 51.37
C THR A 495 -32.60 59.13 51.74
N ALA A 496 -32.81 59.79 52.87
CA ALA A 496 -34.08 60.23 53.40
C ALA A 496 -34.79 61.29 52.49
N PRO A 497 -36.13 61.38 52.57
CA PRO A 497 -36.91 62.24 51.70
C PRO A 497 -36.92 63.69 52.17
N VAL A 498 -36.80 64.65 51.26
CA VAL A 498 -37.14 66.10 51.50
C VAL A 498 -38.48 66.36 50.81
N ALA A 499 -39.39 66.84 51.64
CA ALA A 499 -40.70 67.29 51.24
C ALA A 499 -40.58 68.61 50.48
N GLN A 500 -41.26 68.82 49.43
CA GLN A 500 -42.31 69.78 49.03
C GLN A 500 -42.76 69.46 47.59
#